data_624e53188b5fa8de59f10ce7753eeee2
#
_entry.id   624e53188b5fa8de59f10ce7753eeee2
#
_cell.length_a   1.000
_cell.length_b   1.000
_cell.length_c   1.000
_cell.angle_alpha   90.00
_cell.angle_beta   90.00
_cell.angle_gamma   90.00
#
_symmetry.space_group_name_H-M   'P 1'
#
loop_
_entity.id
_entity.type
_entity.pdbx_description
1 polymer ?
#
loop_
_entity_poly.entity_id
_entity_poly.type
_entity_poly.pdbx_seq_one_letter_code
_entity_poly.pdbx_strand_id
1 'polypeptide(L)'
;MTIENDIRMNRIDKTKEAASSVNEELDWPNLAKYKSEIEILHKLENDGNRIVLIGDSITEGWSLMDPDFFNNNNLINRGISGQTSPQMLIRFKQDAIHLKPKLIIINAGTNDIAANTGPATPEMIIDNITSMAEIGLKSSINIALSTILPVDRYDWNETIKDAPEMISKVNSSLKKYSDENNLIFIDYYSSLVNKNKGMKSSYANDGVHPTREGYDVMAIVLKNTLSGIK
;
A
#
# COMPACT_ATOMS: atom_id res chain seq x y z
N MET A 1 -1.43 27.56 -6.43
CA MET A 1 -1.88 26.73 -5.31
C MET A 1 -1.94 25.32 -5.83
N THR A 2 -1.21 24.38 -5.25
CA THR A 2 -1.15 23.00 -5.73
C THR A 2 -2.40 22.25 -5.29
N ILE A 3 -2.85 21.30 -6.11
CA ILE A 3 -4.03 20.41 -5.90
C ILE A 3 -4.07 19.85 -4.46
N GLU A 4 -2.92 19.59 -3.87
CA GLU A 4 -2.80 19.06 -2.51
C GLU A 4 -3.06 20.07 -1.39
N ASN A 5 -2.78 21.35 -1.59
CA ASN A 5 -3.18 22.34 -0.61
C ASN A 5 -4.70 22.43 -0.50
N ASP A 6 -5.43 22.27 -1.60
CA ASP A 6 -6.89 22.22 -1.59
C ASP A 6 -7.41 20.90 -0.98
N ILE A 7 -6.74 19.79 -1.24
CA ILE A 7 -7.04 18.48 -0.62
C ILE A 7 -6.74 18.53 0.89
N ARG A 8 -5.62 19.13 1.28
CA ARG A 8 -5.19 19.23 2.69
C ARG A 8 -6.08 20.15 3.52
N MET A 9 -6.46 21.31 2.98
CA MET A 9 -7.35 22.27 3.67
C MET A 9 -8.77 21.70 3.80
N ASN A 10 -9.32 21.04 2.75
CA ASN A 10 -10.60 20.34 2.84
C ASN A 10 -10.57 19.11 3.76
N ARG A 11 -9.41 18.46 3.94
CA ARG A 11 -9.25 17.33 4.86
C ARG A 11 -9.36 17.75 6.32
N ILE A 12 -8.78 18.92 6.69
CA ILE A 12 -8.78 19.41 8.06
C ILE A 12 -10.18 19.84 8.53
N ASP A 13 -10.98 20.45 7.67
CA ASP A 13 -12.31 20.92 8.05
C ASP A 13 -13.40 19.83 8.02
N LYS A 14 -13.32 18.89 7.07
CA LYS A 14 -14.34 17.82 6.92
C LYS A 14 -14.11 16.58 7.77
N THR A 15 -12.87 16.31 8.21
CA THR A 15 -12.58 15.18 9.14
C THR A 15 -13.19 15.40 10.52
N LYS A 16 -13.50 16.64 10.92
CA LYS A 16 -14.19 16.93 12.19
C LYS A 16 -15.70 16.70 12.11
N GLU A 17 -16.33 16.81 10.95
CA GLU A 17 -17.78 16.65 10.79
C GLU A 17 -18.22 15.24 10.31
N ALA A 18 -17.40 14.55 9.53
CA ALA A 18 -17.73 13.22 8.99
C ALA A 18 -17.32 12.03 9.89
N ALA A 19 -16.51 12.27 10.93
CA ALA A 19 -16.04 11.22 11.85
C ALA A 19 -17.11 10.74 12.85
N SER A 20 -18.35 11.25 12.81
CA SER A 20 -19.28 11.05 13.90
C SER A 20 -20.40 10.04 13.68
N SER A 21 -20.46 9.27 12.58
CA SER A 21 -21.61 8.36 12.41
C SER A 21 -21.48 7.17 11.46
N VAL A 22 -20.30 6.77 10.99
CA VAL A 22 -20.19 5.45 10.34
C VAL A 22 -19.68 4.46 11.40
N ASN A 23 -20.50 3.52 11.80
CA ASN A 23 -20.09 2.43 12.66
C ASN A 23 -19.02 1.63 11.91
N GLU A 24 -17.77 1.62 12.39
CA GLU A 24 -16.63 0.92 11.75
C GLU A 24 -16.93 -0.58 11.55
N GLU A 25 -17.78 -1.18 12.39
CA GLU A 25 -18.25 -2.56 12.24
C GLU A 25 -19.10 -2.77 10.98
N LEU A 26 -19.77 -1.72 10.47
CA LEU A 26 -20.61 -1.80 9.26
C LEU A 26 -19.85 -1.50 7.98
N ASP A 27 -18.77 -0.69 8.04
CA ASP A 27 -17.88 -0.39 6.91
C ASP A 27 -16.52 -1.08 7.12
N TRP A 28 -16.51 -2.40 7.19
CA TRP A 28 -15.32 -3.19 7.45
C TRP A 28 -14.13 -2.86 6.52
N PRO A 29 -14.29 -2.61 5.19
CA PRO A 29 -13.19 -2.19 4.32
C PRO A 29 -12.89 -0.69 4.37
N ASN A 30 -13.62 0.09 5.18
CA ASN A 30 -13.50 1.55 5.31
C ASN A 30 -13.66 2.29 3.96
N LEU A 31 -14.75 2.00 3.24
CA LEU A 31 -15.07 2.62 1.94
C LEU A 31 -15.30 4.13 2.04
N ALA A 32 -15.67 4.62 3.24
CA ALA A 32 -15.91 6.03 3.46
C ALA A 32 -14.62 6.87 3.47
N LYS A 33 -13.45 6.27 3.79
CA LYS A 33 -12.21 7.00 4.07
C LYS A 33 -11.78 7.98 2.97
N TYR A 34 -11.80 7.52 1.72
CA TYR A 34 -11.33 8.31 0.58
C TYR A 34 -12.44 8.91 -0.27
N LYS A 35 -13.72 8.76 0.14
CA LYS A 35 -14.88 9.17 -0.66
C LYS A 35 -14.80 10.64 -1.13
N SER A 36 -14.56 11.56 -0.20
CA SER A 36 -14.50 13.00 -0.53
C SER A 36 -13.31 13.32 -1.46
N GLU A 37 -12.16 12.67 -1.25
CA GLU A 37 -10.99 12.87 -2.10
C GLU A 37 -11.19 12.30 -3.50
N ILE A 38 -11.86 11.15 -3.62
CA ILE A 38 -12.25 10.56 -4.90
C ILE A 38 -13.18 11.51 -5.68
N GLU A 39 -14.17 12.12 -5.01
CA GLU A 39 -15.07 13.10 -5.63
C GLU A 39 -14.31 14.33 -6.16
N ILE A 40 -13.27 14.79 -5.45
CA ILE A 40 -12.40 15.88 -5.92
C ILE A 40 -11.60 15.43 -7.15
N LEU A 41 -10.93 14.26 -7.05
CA LEU A 41 -10.08 13.73 -8.13
C LEU A 41 -10.86 13.45 -9.42
N HIS A 42 -12.15 13.10 -9.32
CA HIS A 42 -13.02 12.93 -10.49
C HIS A 42 -13.36 14.24 -11.20
N LYS A 43 -13.33 15.39 -10.50
CA LYS A 43 -13.57 16.71 -11.08
C LYS A 43 -12.32 17.32 -11.71
N LEU A 44 -11.15 16.80 -11.39
CA LEU A 44 -9.88 17.26 -11.93
C LEU A 44 -9.56 16.54 -13.23
N GLU A 45 -8.96 17.26 -14.17
CA GLU A 45 -8.46 16.67 -15.41
C GLU A 45 -7.40 15.60 -15.07
N ASN A 46 -7.53 14.43 -15.70
CA ASN A 46 -6.55 13.37 -15.59
C ASN A 46 -5.60 13.43 -16.80
N ASP A 47 -4.39 13.91 -16.57
CA ASP A 47 -3.32 14.01 -17.59
C ASP A 47 -2.73 12.63 -17.99
N GLY A 48 -3.29 11.52 -17.48
CA GLY A 48 -2.82 10.17 -17.74
C GLY A 48 -1.60 9.75 -16.94
N ASN A 49 -1.12 10.59 -16.01
CA ASN A 49 0.11 10.31 -15.24
C ASN A 49 -0.12 9.80 -13.82
N ARG A 50 -1.36 9.67 -13.37
CA ARG A 50 -1.69 9.20 -12.02
C ARG A 50 -1.10 7.84 -11.73
N ILE A 51 -0.46 7.69 -10.56
CA ILE A 51 -0.02 6.42 -10.00
C ILE A 51 -0.69 6.26 -8.65
N VAL A 52 -1.41 5.17 -8.43
CA VAL A 52 -2.07 4.88 -7.16
C VAL A 52 -1.22 3.90 -6.36
N LEU A 53 -0.94 4.23 -5.10
CA LEU A 53 -0.39 3.31 -4.12
C LEU A 53 -1.52 2.83 -3.21
N ILE A 54 -1.91 1.57 -3.31
CA ILE A 54 -2.86 0.94 -2.39
C ILE A 54 -2.10 0.09 -1.38
N GLY A 55 -2.47 0.23 -0.10
CA GLY A 55 -1.78 -0.45 0.99
C GLY A 55 -2.40 -0.20 2.36
N ASP A 56 -1.60 -0.44 3.37
CA ASP A 56 -1.93 -0.32 4.80
C ASP A 56 -1.30 0.94 5.44
N SER A 57 -0.96 0.85 6.75
CA SER A 57 -0.29 1.92 7.51
C SER A 57 1.04 2.35 6.90
N ILE A 58 1.79 1.43 6.31
CA ILE A 58 3.08 1.72 5.68
C ILE A 58 2.87 2.66 4.49
N THR A 59 1.87 2.37 3.66
CA THR A 59 1.50 3.25 2.53
C THR A 59 0.91 4.57 3.04
N GLU A 60 -0.02 4.53 4.02
CA GLU A 60 -0.63 5.73 4.59
C GLU A 60 0.42 6.67 5.19
N GLY A 61 1.32 6.13 6.01
CA GLY A 61 2.38 6.87 6.69
C GLY A 61 3.39 7.50 5.73
N TRP A 62 3.62 6.90 4.57
CA TRP A 62 4.61 7.41 3.62
C TRP A 62 4.28 8.81 3.12
N SER A 63 3.05 9.08 2.70
CA SER A 63 2.68 10.43 2.26
C SER A 63 2.62 11.46 3.40
N LEU A 64 2.47 11.01 4.65
CA LEU A 64 2.56 11.89 5.82
C LEU A 64 4.01 12.29 6.12
N MET A 65 4.95 11.35 5.93
CA MET A 65 6.39 11.56 6.14
C MET A 65 7.05 12.32 5.00
N ASP A 66 6.62 12.07 3.76
CA ASP A 66 7.21 12.67 2.55
C ASP A 66 6.14 13.11 1.54
N PRO A 67 5.37 14.16 1.85
CA PRO A 67 4.34 14.66 0.94
C PRO A 67 4.93 15.16 -0.39
N ASP A 68 6.14 15.73 -0.38
CA ASP A 68 6.79 16.23 -1.59
C ASP A 68 7.14 15.09 -2.56
N PHE A 69 7.51 13.91 -2.04
CA PHE A 69 7.75 12.75 -2.88
C PHE A 69 6.48 12.33 -3.64
N PHE A 70 5.34 12.33 -2.96
CA PHE A 70 4.05 12.00 -3.59
C PHE A 70 3.67 13.02 -4.65
N ASN A 71 3.76 14.31 -4.33
CA ASN A 71 3.43 15.41 -5.23
C ASN A 71 4.28 15.41 -6.50
N ASN A 72 5.58 15.31 -6.33
CA ASN A 72 6.53 15.40 -7.43
C ASN A 72 6.52 14.18 -8.37
N ASN A 73 5.84 13.09 -7.96
CA ASN A 73 5.79 11.85 -8.75
C ASN A 73 4.36 11.42 -9.14
N ASN A 74 3.37 12.30 -8.99
CA ASN A 74 1.95 12.04 -9.30
C ASN A 74 1.39 10.80 -8.56
N LEU A 75 1.85 10.58 -7.31
CA LEU A 75 1.43 9.47 -6.49
C LEU A 75 0.16 9.83 -5.71
N ILE A 76 -0.85 8.98 -5.79
CA ILE A 76 -2.08 9.08 -4.99
C ILE A 76 -2.03 7.99 -3.92
N ASN A 77 -2.02 8.42 -2.66
CA ASN A 77 -2.02 7.51 -1.53
C ASN A 77 -3.41 6.91 -1.30
N ARG A 78 -3.46 5.59 -1.17
CA ARG A 78 -4.65 4.79 -0.82
C ARG A 78 -4.30 3.77 0.27
N GLY A 79 -3.44 4.18 1.20
CA GLY A 79 -3.12 3.42 2.41
C GLY A 79 -4.17 3.59 3.49
N ILE A 80 -4.53 2.52 4.20
CA ILE A 80 -5.39 2.57 5.38
C ILE A 80 -4.76 1.72 6.47
N SER A 81 -4.41 2.35 7.59
CA SER A 81 -3.75 1.70 8.72
C SER A 81 -4.49 0.46 9.20
N GLY A 82 -3.73 -0.60 9.48
CA GLY A 82 -4.25 -1.87 10.02
C GLY A 82 -4.94 -2.78 9.02
N GLN A 83 -5.16 -2.33 7.78
CA GLN A 83 -5.89 -3.13 6.78
C GLN A 83 -5.11 -4.34 6.29
N THR A 84 -5.87 -5.42 6.09
CA THR A 84 -5.45 -6.68 5.50
C THR A 84 -5.80 -6.74 4.00
N SER A 85 -5.21 -7.67 3.28
CA SER A 85 -5.43 -7.83 1.83
C SER A 85 -6.89 -8.03 1.42
N PRO A 86 -7.76 -8.76 2.14
CA PRO A 86 -9.18 -8.87 1.77
C PRO A 86 -9.93 -7.53 1.89
N GLN A 87 -9.60 -6.68 2.88
CA GLN A 87 -10.18 -5.35 2.98
C GLN A 87 -9.77 -4.47 1.79
N MET A 88 -8.50 -4.52 1.41
CA MET A 88 -8.00 -3.81 0.23
C MET A 88 -8.67 -4.30 -1.07
N LEU A 89 -8.87 -5.61 -1.21
CA LEU A 89 -9.54 -6.19 -2.37
C LEU A 89 -10.98 -5.66 -2.54
N ILE A 90 -11.74 -5.56 -1.43
CA ILE A 90 -13.12 -5.04 -1.49
C ILE A 90 -13.15 -3.58 -1.97
N ARG A 91 -12.25 -2.73 -1.47
CA ARG A 91 -12.20 -1.29 -1.85
C ARG A 91 -11.41 -1.02 -3.13
N PHE A 92 -10.77 -2.01 -3.73
CA PHE A 92 -9.83 -1.85 -4.85
C PHE A 92 -10.41 -1.10 -6.04
N LYS A 93 -11.64 -1.42 -6.45
CA LYS A 93 -12.29 -0.74 -7.57
C LYS A 93 -12.56 0.72 -7.27
N GLN A 94 -13.15 1.00 -6.09
CA GLN A 94 -13.49 2.36 -5.69
C GLN A 94 -12.25 3.25 -5.55
N ASP A 95 -11.24 2.75 -4.81
CA ASP A 95 -10.11 3.56 -4.38
C ASP A 95 -8.96 3.61 -5.38
N ALA A 96 -8.89 2.66 -6.32
CA ALA A 96 -7.81 2.60 -7.29
C ALA A 96 -8.30 2.61 -8.74
N ILE A 97 -9.13 1.66 -9.17
CA ILE A 97 -9.53 1.51 -10.57
C ILE A 97 -10.29 2.74 -11.09
N HIS A 98 -11.27 3.24 -10.31
CA HIS A 98 -12.10 4.37 -10.74
C HIS A 98 -11.33 5.68 -10.87
N LEU A 99 -10.13 5.78 -10.32
CA LEU A 99 -9.24 6.94 -10.50
C LEU A 99 -8.54 6.94 -11.87
N LYS A 100 -8.67 5.86 -12.64
CA LYS A 100 -8.08 5.69 -13.99
C LYS A 100 -6.58 6.00 -14.00
N PRO A 101 -5.78 5.37 -13.13
CA PRO A 101 -4.33 5.61 -13.09
C PRO A 101 -3.65 4.90 -14.26
N LYS A 102 -2.43 5.33 -14.59
CA LYS A 102 -1.55 4.58 -15.53
C LYS A 102 -0.92 3.36 -14.87
N LEU A 103 -0.79 3.38 -13.53
CA LEU A 103 -0.16 2.33 -12.74
C LEU A 103 -0.82 2.25 -11.36
N ILE A 104 -1.06 1.03 -10.89
CA ILE A 104 -1.39 0.76 -9.49
C ILE A 104 -0.25 -0.04 -8.87
N ILE A 105 0.25 0.42 -7.73
CA ILE A 105 1.24 -0.27 -6.91
C ILE A 105 0.51 -0.87 -5.72
N ILE A 106 0.63 -2.19 -5.52
CA ILE A 106 -0.01 -2.93 -4.44
C ILE A 106 1.04 -3.30 -3.41
N ASN A 107 0.88 -2.77 -2.17
CA ASN A 107 1.71 -3.12 -1.02
C ASN A 107 0.80 -3.63 0.10
N ALA A 108 0.74 -4.94 0.29
CA ALA A 108 -0.19 -5.60 1.20
C ALA A 108 0.40 -6.86 1.82
N GLY A 109 -0.14 -7.30 2.95
CA GLY A 109 0.12 -8.61 3.53
C GLY A 109 0.74 -8.59 4.93
N THR A 110 1.35 -7.50 5.39
CA THR A 110 1.95 -7.47 6.74
C THR A 110 0.90 -7.65 7.83
N ASN A 111 -0.26 -6.99 7.71
CA ASN A 111 -1.35 -7.10 8.67
C ASN A 111 -2.10 -8.44 8.59
N ASP A 112 -2.09 -9.09 7.42
CA ASP A 112 -2.59 -10.45 7.25
C ASP A 112 -1.74 -11.44 8.08
N ILE A 113 -0.40 -11.34 7.94
CA ILE A 113 0.55 -12.15 8.71
C ILE A 113 0.42 -11.86 10.21
N ALA A 114 0.23 -10.59 10.58
CA ALA A 114 -0.03 -10.19 11.96
C ALA A 114 -1.41 -10.64 12.48
N ALA A 115 -2.24 -11.27 11.65
CA ALA A 115 -3.60 -11.74 11.96
C ALA A 115 -4.57 -10.65 12.44
N ASN A 116 -4.45 -9.42 11.92
CA ASN A 116 -5.30 -8.28 12.34
C ASN A 116 -6.80 -8.51 12.10
N THR A 117 -7.17 -9.32 11.11
CA THR A 117 -8.57 -9.71 10.83
C THR A 117 -8.80 -11.22 11.00
N GLY A 118 -7.94 -11.87 11.77
CA GLY A 118 -7.96 -13.31 11.98
C GLY A 118 -6.80 -14.02 11.24
N PRO A 119 -6.62 -15.33 11.49
CA PRO A 119 -5.53 -16.09 10.90
C PRO A 119 -5.59 -16.10 9.37
N ALA A 120 -4.46 -15.87 8.73
CA ALA A 120 -4.30 -15.96 7.28
C ALA A 120 -3.14 -16.89 6.91
N THR A 121 -3.29 -17.65 5.82
CA THR A 121 -2.20 -18.42 5.25
C THR A 121 -1.49 -17.61 4.15
N PRO A 122 -0.22 -17.92 3.83
CA PRO A 122 0.44 -17.28 2.68
C PRO A 122 -0.36 -17.38 1.38
N GLU A 123 -1.05 -18.49 1.13
CA GLU A 123 -1.88 -18.70 -0.04
C GLU A 123 -3.05 -17.71 -0.08
N MET A 124 -3.75 -17.49 1.03
CA MET A 124 -4.86 -16.52 1.12
C MET A 124 -4.37 -15.10 0.80
N ILE A 125 -3.18 -14.72 1.30
CA ILE A 125 -2.58 -13.41 1.04
C ILE A 125 -2.25 -13.26 -0.46
N ILE A 126 -1.61 -14.28 -1.03
CA ILE A 126 -1.24 -14.32 -2.45
C ILE A 126 -2.50 -14.21 -3.32
N ASP A 127 -3.55 -15.00 -3.03
CA ASP A 127 -4.80 -15.01 -3.78
C ASP A 127 -5.47 -13.63 -3.78
N ASN A 128 -5.52 -12.93 -2.64
CA ASN A 128 -6.09 -11.58 -2.56
C ASN A 128 -5.28 -10.57 -3.37
N ILE A 129 -3.94 -10.60 -3.28
CA ILE A 129 -3.05 -9.68 -3.99
C ILE A 129 -3.11 -9.92 -5.50
N THR A 130 -3.07 -11.18 -5.93
CA THR A 130 -3.15 -11.53 -7.36
C THR A 130 -4.53 -11.25 -7.94
N SER A 131 -5.60 -11.43 -7.17
CA SER A 131 -6.96 -11.01 -7.57
C SER A 131 -7.04 -9.50 -7.83
N MET A 132 -6.42 -8.67 -6.97
CA MET A 132 -6.33 -7.23 -7.24
C MET A 132 -5.54 -6.95 -8.53
N ALA A 133 -4.45 -7.66 -8.77
CA ALA A 133 -3.65 -7.52 -9.98
C ALA A 133 -4.48 -7.88 -11.23
N GLU A 134 -5.20 -9.00 -11.21
CA GLU A 134 -6.06 -9.44 -12.31
C GLU A 134 -7.19 -8.43 -12.63
N ILE A 135 -7.82 -7.87 -11.59
CA ILE A 135 -8.84 -6.81 -11.75
C ILE A 135 -8.23 -5.57 -12.42
N GLY A 136 -7.02 -5.17 -12.02
CA GLY A 136 -6.31 -4.05 -12.61
C GLY A 136 -5.95 -4.28 -14.07
N LEU A 137 -5.36 -5.43 -14.38
CA LEU A 137 -5.01 -5.83 -15.75
C LEU A 137 -6.25 -5.90 -16.65
N LYS A 138 -7.35 -6.47 -16.17
CA LYS A 138 -8.62 -6.52 -16.90
C LYS A 138 -9.19 -5.14 -17.15
N SER A 139 -8.84 -4.15 -16.34
CA SER A 139 -9.20 -2.74 -16.50
C SER A 139 -8.22 -1.97 -17.39
N SER A 140 -7.26 -2.65 -18.04
CA SER A 140 -6.20 -2.06 -18.88
C SER A 140 -5.30 -1.08 -18.11
N ILE A 141 -5.04 -1.35 -16.85
CA ILE A 141 -4.15 -0.58 -15.97
C ILE A 141 -2.89 -1.40 -15.70
N ASN A 142 -1.72 -0.76 -15.79
CA ASN A 142 -0.47 -1.43 -15.40
C ASN A 142 -0.46 -1.71 -13.90
N ILE A 143 0.11 -2.85 -13.52
CA ILE A 143 0.20 -3.27 -12.12
C ILE A 143 1.66 -3.46 -11.72
N ALA A 144 1.99 -2.97 -10.54
CA ALA A 144 3.21 -3.29 -9.82
C ALA A 144 2.87 -3.99 -8.51
N LEU A 145 3.51 -5.13 -8.25
CA LEU A 145 3.47 -5.79 -6.96
C LEU A 145 4.74 -5.45 -6.18
N SER A 146 4.61 -5.14 -4.90
CA SER A 146 5.77 -4.96 -4.05
C SER A 146 5.94 -6.09 -3.06
N THR A 147 7.17 -6.26 -2.58
CA THR A 147 7.43 -7.14 -1.45
C THR A 147 6.72 -6.62 -0.19
N ILE A 148 6.26 -7.54 0.67
CA ILE A 148 6.03 -7.25 2.09
C ILE A 148 7.40 -6.88 2.69
N LEU A 149 7.43 -5.83 3.52
CA LEU A 149 8.66 -5.37 4.17
C LEU A 149 9.17 -6.41 5.19
N PRO A 150 10.47 -6.38 5.53
CA PRO A 150 11.01 -7.32 6.49
C PRO A 150 10.48 -7.04 7.91
N VAL A 151 9.88 -8.05 8.53
CA VAL A 151 9.42 -8.03 9.92
C VAL A 151 9.85 -9.33 10.58
N ASP A 152 10.54 -9.25 11.73
CA ASP A 152 10.94 -10.42 12.51
C ASP A 152 9.90 -10.80 13.58
N ARG A 153 9.12 -9.84 14.07
CA ARG A 153 8.03 -10.05 15.02
C ARG A 153 7.04 -8.90 14.97
N TYR A 154 5.83 -9.16 15.44
CA TYR A 154 4.79 -8.14 15.67
C TYR A 154 4.60 -7.96 17.17
N ASP A 155 5.01 -6.80 17.72
CA ASP A 155 4.93 -6.54 19.16
C ASP A 155 3.48 -6.51 19.69
N TRP A 156 2.48 -6.28 18.81
CA TRP A 156 1.05 -6.33 19.17
C TRP A 156 0.43 -7.74 19.04
N ASN A 157 1.14 -8.71 18.46
CA ASN A 157 0.69 -10.10 18.37
C ASN A 157 1.86 -11.08 18.47
N GLU A 158 2.27 -11.35 19.70
CA GLU A 158 3.37 -12.24 19.99
C GLU A 158 3.09 -13.72 19.68
N THR A 159 1.86 -14.08 19.29
CA THR A 159 1.53 -15.46 18.90
C THR A 159 2.11 -15.83 17.54
N ILE A 160 2.40 -14.84 16.70
CA ILE A 160 3.02 -15.03 15.38
C ILE A 160 4.53 -15.20 15.56
N LYS A 161 5.03 -16.40 15.32
CA LYS A 161 6.45 -16.77 15.52
C LYS A 161 7.21 -17.01 14.21
N ASP A 162 6.50 -17.12 13.10
CA ASP A 162 7.01 -17.51 11.78
C ASP A 162 6.85 -16.37 10.72
N ALA A 163 6.74 -15.11 11.18
CA ALA A 163 6.57 -13.96 10.29
C ALA A 163 7.61 -13.90 9.17
N PRO A 164 8.94 -14.09 9.41
CA PRO A 164 9.94 -14.06 8.35
C PRO A 164 9.75 -15.15 7.29
N GLU A 165 9.33 -16.34 7.70
CA GLU A 165 9.08 -17.48 6.83
C GLU A 165 7.84 -17.25 5.96
N MET A 166 6.76 -16.73 6.54
CA MET A 166 5.56 -16.35 5.81
C MET A 166 5.85 -15.23 4.81
N ILE A 167 6.57 -14.16 5.22
CA ILE A 167 7.00 -13.07 4.34
C ILE A 167 7.82 -13.60 3.17
N SER A 168 8.79 -14.46 3.43
CA SER A 168 9.63 -15.05 2.39
C SER A 168 8.81 -15.83 1.37
N LYS A 169 7.84 -16.65 1.83
CA LYS A 169 6.96 -17.44 0.97
C LYS A 169 6.07 -16.55 0.10
N VAL A 170 5.43 -15.54 0.69
CA VAL A 170 4.58 -14.60 -0.05
C VAL A 170 5.41 -13.83 -1.06
N ASN A 171 6.53 -13.22 -0.66
CA ASN A 171 7.38 -12.41 -1.55
C ASN A 171 7.91 -13.24 -2.74
N SER A 172 8.33 -14.48 -2.50
CA SER A 172 8.81 -15.38 -3.57
C SER A 172 7.69 -15.72 -4.55
N SER A 173 6.47 -15.94 -4.06
CA SER A 173 5.31 -16.24 -4.90
C SER A 173 4.86 -15.03 -5.71
N LEU A 174 4.84 -13.82 -5.11
CA LEU A 174 4.51 -12.58 -5.80
C LEU A 174 5.55 -12.24 -6.88
N LYS A 175 6.85 -12.48 -6.60
CA LYS A 175 7.91 -12.33 -7.62
C LYS A 175 7.67 -13.25 -8.80
N LYS A 176 7.44 -14.55 -8.53
CA LYS A 176 7.14 -15.54 -9.56
C LYS A 176 5.92 -15.14 -10.38
N TYR A 177 4.82 -14.77 -9.72
CA TYR A 177 3.59 -14.32 -10.39
C TYR A 177 3.85 -13.10 -11.28
N SER A 178 4.64 -12.14 -10.78
CA SER A 178 5.01 -10.95 -11.56
C SER A 178 5.80 -11.30 -12.81
N ASP A 179 6.76 -12.22 -12.72
CA ASP A 179 7.56 -12.67 -13.87
C ASP A 179 6.70 -13.38 -14.90
N GLU A 180 5.81 -14.28 -14.47
CA GLU A 180 4.93 -15.06 -15.34
C GLU A 180 3.88 -14.19 -16.07
N ASN A 181 3.49 -13.04 -15.47
CA ASN A 181 2.47 -12.14 -16.00
C ASN A 181 3.04 -10.81 -16.53
N ASN A 182 4.38 -10.68 -16.64
CA ASN A 182 5.07 -9.47 -17.07
C ASN A 182 4.66 -8.22 -16.29
N LEU A 183 4.47 -8.37 -14.95
CA LEU A 183 4.18 -7.26 -14.05
C LEU A 183 5.48 -6.62 -13.54
N ILE A 184 5.37 -5.36 -13.15
CA ILE A 184 6.43 -4.67 -12.43
C ILE A 184 6.53 -5.29 -11.03
N PHE A 185 7.76 -5.61 -10.61
CA PHE A 185 8.02 -6.09 -9.25
C PHE A 185 8.94 -5.12 -8.52
N ILE A 186 8.53 -4.67 -7.33
CA ILE A 186 9.26 -3.69 -6.51
C ILE A 186 9.81 -4.39 -5.28
N ASP A 187 11.12 -4.59 -5.22
CA ASP A 187 11.79 -5.27 -4.12
C ASP A 187 12.26 -4.29 -3.04
N TYR A 188 11.36 -3.84 -2.18
CA TYR A 188 11.73 -3.07 -0.99
C TYR A 188 12.47 -3.92 0.06
N TYR A 189 12.10 -5.22 0.16
CA TYR A 189 12.60 -6.12 1.19
C TYR A 189 14.13 -6.18 1.21
N SER A 190 14.75 -6.43 0.07
CA SER A 190 16.21 -6.61 -0.03
C SER A 190 17.01 -5.39 0.41
N SER A 191 16.46 -4.17 0.25
CA SER A 191 17.12 -2.93 0.66
C SER A 191 16.98 -2.64 2.16
N LEU A 192 15.92 -3.16 2.80
CA LEU A 192 15.55 -2.83 4.18
C LEU A 192 15.95 -3.91 5.20
N VAL A 193 16.13 -5.16 4.76
CA VAL A 193 16.34 -6.32 5.62
C VAL A 193 17.67 -6.29 6.38
N ASN A 194 17.64 -6.71 7.65
CA ASN A 194 18.82 -6.97 8.47
C ASN A 194 19.18 -8.47 8.46
N LYS A 195 20.28 -8.83 9.15
CA LYS A 195 20.76 -10.23 9.27
C LYS A 195 19.79 -11.18 9.96
N ASN A 196 18.83 -10.65 10.73
CA ASN A 196 17.84 -11.42 11.48
C ASN A 196 16.48 -11.50 10.73
N LYS A 197 16.43 -11.12 9.45
CA LYS A 197 15.24 -11.09 8.59
C LYS A 197 14.18 -10.04 8.99
N GLY A 198 14.43 -9.21 10.00
CA GLY A 198 13.62 -8.03 10.33
C GLY A 198 14.12 -6.77 9.61
N MET A 199 13.49 -5.63 9.84
CA MET A 199 13.95 -4.36 9.31
C MET A 199 15.20 -3.88 10.07
N LYS A 200 16.10 -3.16 9.39
CA LYS A 200 17.24 -2.50 10.05
C LYS A 200 16.71 -1.47 11.06
N SER A 201 17.31 -1.39 12.25
CA SER A 201 16.85 -0.51 13.32
C SER A 201 16.87 0.98 12.98
N SER A 202 17.70 1.40 12.02
CA SER A 202 17.67 2.77 11.48
C SER A 202 16.46 3.04 10.59
N TYR A 203 15.80 2.01 10.07
CA TYR A 203 14.71 2.11 9.12
C TYR A 203 13.32 1.86 9.73
N ALA A 204 13.25 1.31 10.95
CA ALA A 204 11.99 1.14 11.68
C ALA A 204 12.24 1.15 13.19
N ASN A 205 11.48 1.97 13.94
CA ASN A 205 11.62 2.05 15.40
C ASN A 205 10.90 0.90 16.11
N ASP A 206 9.78 0.45 15.57
CA ASP A 206 8.94 -0.65 16.07
C ASP A 206 9.14 -1.97 15.31
N GLY A 207 10.11 -2.00 14.40
CA GLY A 207 10.41 -3.17 13.56
C GLY A 207 9.47 -3.38 12.37
N VAL A 208 8.41 -2.56 12.21
CA VAL A 208 7.38 -2.71 11.17
C VAL A 208 7.21 -1.44 10.33
N HIS A 209 7.01 -0.29 10.97
CA HIS A 209 6.73 0.97 10.30
C HIS A 209 8.02 1.71 9.95
N PRO A 210 8.23 2.07 8.66
CA PRO A 210 9.44 2.77 8.27
C PRO A 210 9.58 4.13 8.93
N THR A 211 10.81 4.46 9.36
CA THR A 211 11.23 5.83 9.68
C THR A 211 11.32 6.67 8.42
N ARG A 212 11.65 7.96 8.54
CA ARG A 212 11.94 8.80 7.38
C ARG A 212 13.03 8.18 6.51
N GLU A 213 14.12 7.70 7.12
CA GLU A 213 15.22 7.05 6.40
C GLU A 213 14.78 5.76 5.72
N GLY A 214 13.87 4.99 6.34
CA GLY A 214 13.26 3.81 5.73
C GLY A 214 12.47 4.18 4.47
N TYR A 215 11.65 5.22 4.52
CA TYR A 215 10.93 5.72 3.36
C TYR A 215 11.82 6.30 2.28
N ASP A 216 12.94 6.97 2.64
CA ASP A 216 13.92 7.45 1.66
C ASP A 216 14.54 6.28 0.86
N VAL A 217 14.83 5.15 1.53
CA VAL A 217 15.29 3.93 0.84
C VAL A 217 14.20 3.38 -0.08
N MET A 218 12.93 3.31 0.38
CA MET A 218 11.81 2.87 -0.45
C MET A 218 11.62 3.78 -1.67
N ALA A 219 11.77 5.09 -1.51
CA ALA A 219 11.69 6.08 -2.59
C ALA A 219 12.76 5.84 -3.67
N ILE A 220 13.99 5.54 -3.27
CA ILE A 220 15.08 5.21 -4.19
C ILE A 220 14.75 3.92 -4.97
N VAL A 221 14.30 2.87 -4.28
CA VAL A 221 13.93 1.61 -4.91
C VAL A 221 12.80 1.82 -5.91
N LEU A 222 11.74 2.55 -5.53
CA LEU A 222 10.61 2.83 -6.40
C LEU A 222 11.04 3.61 -7.65
N LYS A 223 11.79 4.70 -7.49
CA LYS A 223 12.30 5.50 -8.62
C LYS A 223 13.14 4.66 -9.58
N ASN A 224 14.07 3.86 -9.06
CA ASN A 224 14.93 3.02 -9.88
C ASN A 224 14.13 1.97 -10.65
N THR A 225 13.14 1.34 -10.00
CA THR A 225 12.27 0.36 -10.65
C THR A 225 11.46 1.00 -11.77
N LEU A 226 10.83 2.17 -11.52
CA LEU A 226 9.99 2.83 -12.51
C LEU A 226 10.80 3.46 -13.65
N SER A 227 12.04 3.93 -13.42
CA SER A 227 12.90 4.48 -14.47
C SER A 227 13.42 3.44 -15.47
N GLY A 228 13.46 2.18 -15.07
CA GLY A 228 13.82 1.04 -15.93
C GLY A 228 12.71 0.60 -16.89
N ILE A 229 11.51 1.17 -16.77
CA ILE A 229 10.35 0.82 -17.61
C ILE A 229 10.27 1.83 -18.76
N LYS A 230 10.53 1.36 -19.97
CA LYS A 230 10.40 2.14 -21.20
C LYS A 230 8.96 2.08 -21.74
#